data_9b096b9d476647f406529c00b27bc2f0
#
_entry.id   9b096b9d476647f406529c00b27bc2f0
#
_cell.length_a   1.000
_cell.length_b   1.000
_cell.length_c   1.000
_cell.angle_alpha   90.00
_cell.angle_beta   90.00
_cell.angle_gamma   90.00
#
_symmetry.space_group_name_H-M   'P 1'
#
loop_
_entity.id
_entity.type
_entity.pdbx_description
1 polymer ?
#
loop_
_entity_poly.entity_id
_entity_poly.type
_entity_poly.pdbx_seq_one_letter_code
_entity_poly.pdbx_strand_id
1 'polypeptide(L)'
;GKLNMKNRTNVRWLTQLALLAAILLVMNYTPLGYLQLGPLSASLLTVPVAIGAMTMGPLAGAILGGIFGATSFIQMVEGKSAMGAALFSVNPFGAFVVSFVARVLEGLCAALIFNALRKAMPKKEKLCCVIGAICTPVLNTVLFMGFLVLFFYNCDYVQNLAQTLGATNAFMFIVLLVGVQAVIEWLICGVVASAVTLPVRKYELRTYPKASPKTGVPFLHAICQTGPIKKM
;
A
#
# COMPACT_ATOMS: atom_id res chain seq x y z
N GLY A 1 35.74 7.88 7.50
CA GLY A 1 34.62 8.60 6.84
C GLY A 1 33.50 7.71 6.28
N LYS A 2 33.79 6.47 5.84
CA LYS A 2 32.79 5.58 5.20
C LYS A 2 31.72 5.01 6.17
N LEU A 3 32.10 4.73 7.41
CA LEU A 3 31.15 4.21 8.43
C LEU A 3 30.08 5.23 8.83
N ASN A 4 30.43 6.51 8.84
CA ASN A 4 29.51 7.58 9.23
C ASN A 4 28.40 7.84 8.19
N MET A 5 28.66 7.62 6.89
CA MET A 5 27.66 7.79 5.83
C MET A 5 26.62 6.67 5.82
N LYS A 6 27.01 5.42 6.10
CA LYS A 6 26.08 4.26 6.15
C LYS A 6 25.09 4.42 7.32
N ASN A 7 25.57 4.84 8.48
CA ASN A 7 24.70 5.08 9.65
C ASN A 7 23.70 6.23 9.41
N ARG A 8 24.12 7.33 8.77
CA ARG A 8 23.23 8.46 8.44
C ARG A 8 22.12 8.06 7.48
N THR A 9 22.40 7.20 6.49
CA THR A 9 21.40 6.73 5.54
C THR A 9 20.37 5.81 6.21
N ASN A 10 20.80 4.94 7.12
CA ASN A 10 19.90 4.06 7.87
C ASN A 10 18.99 4.84 8.81
N VAL A 11 19.54 5.82 9.55
CA VAL A 11 18.76 6.68 10.46
C VAL A 11 17.71 7.46 9.68
N ARG A 12 18.07 8.06 8.54
CA ARG A 12 17.13 8.80 7.69
C ARG A 12 16.01 7.92 7.18
N TRP A 13 16.33 6.73 6.68
CA TRP A 13 15.33 5.76 6.22
C TRP A 13 14.35 5.40 7.33
N LEU A 14 14.88 5.10 8.54
CA LEU A 14 14.06 4.77 9.70
C LEU A 14 13.16 5.94 10.14
N THR A 15 13.69 7.16 10.13
CA THR A 15 12.93 8.37 10.49
C THR A 15 11.80 8.62 9.49
N GLN A 16 12.06 8.48 8.19
CA GLN A 16 11.04 8.64 7.15
C GLN A 16 9.95 7.56 7.26
N LEU A 17 10.35 6.30 7.51
CA LEU A 17 9.41 5.21 7.72
C LEU A 17 8.53 5.46 8.96
N ALA A 18 9.14 5.85 10.07
CA ALA A 18 8.43 6.16 11.31
C ALA A 18 7.44 7.32 11.13
N LEU A 19 7.83 8.36 10.38
CA LEU A 19 6.96 9.49 10.06
C LEU A 19 5.75 9.04 9.23
N LEU A 20 5.97 8.27 8.16
CA LEU A 20 4.87 7.77 7.32
C LEU A 20 3.97 6.80 8.10
N ALA A 21 4.55 5.95 8.96
CA ALA A 21 3.79 5.07 9.83
C ALA A 21 2.93 5.86 10.84
N ALA A 22 3.48 6.93 11.44
CA ALA A 22 2.74 7.81 12.34
C ALA A 22 1.58 8.52 11.61
N ILE A 23 1.82 9.06 10.41
CA ILE A 23 0.77 9.67 9.58
C ILE A 23 -0.33 8.64 9.28
N LEU A 24 0.05 7.42 8.88
CA LEU A 24 -0.90 6.34 8.59
C LEU A 24 -1.75 6.00 9.83
N LEU A 25 -1.13 5.87 11.00
CA LEU A 25 -1.85 5.60 12.25
C LEU A 25 -2.79 6.74 12.62
N VAL A 26 -2.33 7.99 12.55
CA VAL A 26 -3.19 9.16 12.82
C VAL A 26 -4.36 9.20 11.84
N MET A 27 -4.14 9.01 10.55
CA MET A 27 -5.21 8.95 9.55
C MET A 27 -6.20 7.81 9.84
N ASN A 28 -5.71 6.63 10.25
CA ASN A 28 -6.55 5.46 10.53
C ASN A 28 -7.53 5.67 11.70
N TYR A 29 -7.13 6.45 12.72
CA TYR A 29 -7.96 6.74 13.90
C TYR A 29 -8.70 8.08 13.80
N THR A 30 -8.57 8.80 12.69
CA THR A 30 -9.29 10.04 12.42
C THR A 30 -10.22 9.90 11.20
N PRO A 31 -11.25 10.75 11.05
CA PRO A 31 -12.12 10.74 9.87
C PRO A 31 -11.38 10.99 8.56
N LEU A 32 -10.14 11.50 8.63
CA LEU A 32 -9.30 11.78 7.44
C LEU A 32 -8.86 10.51 6.69
N GLY A 33 -8.82 9.36 7.37
CA GLY A 33 -8.41 8.10 6.75
C GLY A 33 -9.47 7.47 5.85
N TYR A 34 -10.73 7.77 6.11
CA TYR A 34 -11.87 7.19 5.43
C TYR A 34 -12.84 8.27 5.00
N LEU A 35 -12.86 8.62 3.72
CA LEU A 35 -13.89 9.50 3.15
C LEU A 35 -15.18 8.70 2.97
N GLN A 36 -16.19 9.02 3.76
CA GLN A 36 -17.50 8.41 3.63
C GLN A 36 -18.21 8.99 2.40
N LEU A 37 -18.36 8.16 1.38
CA LEU A 37 -19.05 8.48 0.12
C LEU A 37 -20.30 7.59 0.00
N GLY A 38 -21.28 7.83 0.88
CA GLY A 38 -22.48 7.00 0.98
C GLY A 38 -22.24 5.72 1.81
N PRO A 39 -22.70 4.54 1.35
CA PRO A 39 -22.61 3.29 2.11
C PRO A 39 -21.18 2.74 2.22
N LEU A 40 -20.25 3.25 1.44
CA LEU A 40 -18.86 2.83 1.38
C LEU A 40 -17.92 3.99 1.71
N SER A 41 -16.74 3.68 2.23
CA SER A 41 -15.71 4.65 2.56
C SER A 41 -14.46 4.46 1.70
N ALA A 42 -14.07 5.51 0.97
CA ALA A 42 -12.79 5.52 0.25
C ALA A 42 -11.62 5.65 1.25
N SER A 43 -10.65 4.76 1.15
CA SER A 43 -9.51 4.73 2.05
C SER A 43 -8.37 5.60 1.53
N LEU A 44 -8.07 6.70 2.21
CA LEU A 44 -6.89 7.53 1.92
C LEU A 44 -5.60 6.96 2.53
N LEU A 45 -5.67 5.85 3.26
CA LEU A 45 -4.52 5.18 3.87
C LEU A 45 -3.57 4.57 2.84
N THR A 46 -4.03 4.35 1.61
CA THR A 46 -3.20 3.97 0.45
C THR A 46 -2.17 5.04 0.08
N VAL A 47 -2.42 6.33 0.39
CA VAL A 47 -1.50 7.44 0.06
C VAL A 47 -0.14 7.32 0.78
N PRO A 48 -0.05 7.20 2.12
CA PRO A 48 1.22 6.98 2.80
C PRO A 48 1.95 5.71 2.35
N VAL A 49 1.20 4.64 2.05
CA VAL A 49 1.76 3.39 1.53
C VAL A 49 2.39 3.61 0.15
N ALA A 50 1.69 4.31 -0.76
CA ALA A 50 2.20 4.66 -2.09
C ALA A 50 3.48 5.51 -2.00
N ILE A 51 3.48 6.55 -1.16
CA ILE A 51 4.65 7.43 -0.96
C ILE A 51 5.85 6.59 -0.46
N GLY A 52 5.66 5.76 0.56
CA GLY A 52 6.70 4.90 1.11
C GLY A 52 7.22 3.88 0.09
N ALA A 53 6.33 3.23 -0.64
CA ALA A 53 6.68 2.28 -1.70
C ALA A 53 7.52 2.92 -2.81
N MET A 54 7.16 4.12 -3.25
CA MET A 54 7.83 4.83 -4.34
C MET A 54 9.13 5.52 -3.93
N THR A 55 9.25 6.01 -2.68
CA THR A 55 10.44 6.74 -2.21
C THR A 55 11.46 5.82 -1.54
N MET A 56 10.99 4.87 -0.73
CA MET A 56 11.84 4.05 0.14
C MET A 56 11.96 2.59 -0.33
N GLY A 57 11.14 2.17 -1.29
CA GLY A 57 11.23 0.86 -1.95
C GLY A 57 10.36 -0.25 -1.32
N PRO A 58 10.55 -1.52 -1.78
CA PRO A 58 9.63 -2.62 -1.49
C PRO A 58 9.48 -2.97 -0.01
N LEU A 59 10.57 -2.91 0.76
CA LEU A 59 10.54 -3.20 2.19
C LEU A 59 9.69 -2.18 2.95
N ALA A 60 9.85 -0.88 2.64
CA ALA A 60 9.06 0.17 3.26
C ALA A 60 7.57 0.06 2.87
N GLY A 61 7.29 -0.23 1.60
CA GLY A 61 5.92 -0.50 1.13
C GLY A 61 5.28 -1.66 1.86
N ALA A 62 5.99 -2.78 2.03
CA ALA A 62 5.50 -3.95 2.76
C ALA A 62 5.26 -3.66 4.25
N ILE A 63 6.15 -2.91 4.91
CA ILE A 63 5.99 -2.54 6.34
C ILE A 63 4.79 -1.60 6.51
N LEU A 64 4.67 -0.55 5.69
CA LEU A 64 3.54 0.38 5.77
C LEU A 64 2.21 -0.32 5.41
N GLY A 65 2.21 -1.18 4.40
CA GLY A 65 1.08 -2.05 4.08
C GLY A 65 0.73 -2.99 5.22
N GLY A 66 1.73 -3.54 5.92
CA GLY A 66 1.53 -4.36 7.12
C GLY A 66 0.90 -3.58 8.29
N ILE A 67 1.36 -2.34 8.54
CA ILE A 67 0.76 -1.46 9.56
C ILE A 67 -0.70 -1.15 9.18
N PHE A 68 -0.96 -0.79 7.93
CA PHE A 68 -2.32 -0.57 7.43
C PHE A 68 -3.19 -1.82 7.58
N GLY A 69 -2.67 -2.99 7.20
CA GLY A 69 -3.39 -4.26 7.30
C GLY A 69 -3.68 -4.67 8.75
N ALA A 70 -2.71 -4.50 9.65
CA ALA A 70 -2.87 -4.79 11.07
C ALA A 70 -3.96 -3.91 11.70
N THR A 71 -3.94 -2.60 11.44
CA THR A 71 -4.97 -1.69 11.94
C THR A 71 -6.34 -1.99 11.36
N SER A 72 -6.42 -2.37 10.06
CA SER A 72 -7.69 -2.81 9.44
C SER A 72 -8.21 -4.09 10.06
N PHE A 73 -7.35 -5.06 10.36
CA PHE A 73 -7.74 -6.30 11.02
C PHE A 73 -8.24 -6.05 12.45
N ILE A 74 -7.56 -5.20 13.22
CA ILE A 74 -8.00 -4.80 14.57
C ILE A 74 -9.40 -4.17 14.50
N GLN A 75 -9.67 -3.29 13.55
CA GLN A 75 -11.00 -2.68 13.38
C GLN A 75 -12.09 -3.71 13.02
N MET A 76 -11.75 -4.77 12.28
CA MET A 76 -12.68 -5.89 12.03
C MET A 76 -13.01 -6.65 13.31
N VAL A 77 -12.01 -6.93 14.14
CA VAL A 77 -12.19 -7.60 15.44
C VAL A 77 -13.00 -6.74 16.42
N GLU A 78 -12.75 -5.43 16.43
CA GLU A 78 -13.49 -4.46 17.26
C GLU A 78 -14.93 -4.20 16.75
N GLY A 79 -15.30 -4.72 15.59
CA GLY A 79 -16.64 -4.52 15.01
C GLY A 79 -16.93 -3.12 14.52
N LYS A 80 -15.91 -2.29 14.28
CA LYS A 80 -16.08 -0.90 13.77
C LYS A 80 -16.65 -0.85 12.35
N SER A 81 -16.53 -1.94 11.59
CA SER A 81 -17.11 -2.10 10.26
C SER A 81 -18.08 -3.28 10.28
N ALA A 82 -19.35 -3.04 9.89
CA ALA A 82 -20.37 -4.09 9.84
C ALA A 82 -19.93 -5.25 8.92
N MET A 83 -19.37 -4.92 7.75
CA MET A 83 -18.82 -5.92 6.83
C MET A 83 -17.63 -6.65 7.45
N GLY A 84 -16.69 -5.93 8.08
CA GLY A 84 -15.53 -6.52 8.73
C GLY A 84 -15.91 -7.48 9.84
N ALA A 85 -16.85 -7.10 10.71
CA ALA A 85 -17.37 -7.97 11.77
C ALA A 85 -18.04 -9.23 11.23
N ALA A 86 -18.85 -9.10 10.17
CA ALA A 86 -19.49 -10.23 9.50
C ALA A 86 -18.46 -11.20 8.91
N LEU A 87 -17.45 -10.69 8.21
CA LEU A 87 -16.38 -11.52 7.64
C LEU A 87 -15.57 -12.23 8.75
N PHE A 88 -15.24 -11.53 9.82
CA PHE A 88 -14.50 -12.11 10.94
C PHE A 88 -15.28 -13.21 11.65
N SER A 89 -16.58 -13.06 11.84
CA SER A 89 -17.44 -14.08 12.49
C SER A 89 -17.57 -15.35 11.64
N VAL A 90 -17.53 -15.26 10.31
CA VAL A 90 -17.64 -16.40 9.39
C VAL A 90 -16.30 -17.15 9.27
N ASN A 91 -15.22 -16.43 9.03
CA ASN A 91 -13.90 -17.02 8.85
C ASN A 91 -12.79 -16.05 9.28
N PRO A 92 -12.28 -16.16 10.53
CA PRO A 92 -11.22 -15.29 11.03
C PRO A 92 -9.92 -15.35 10.23
N PHE A 93 -9.56 -16.54 9.71
CA PHE A 93 -8.37 -16.69 8.87
C PHE A 93 -8.53 -15.97 7.52
N GLY A 94 -9.66 -16.14 6.87
CA GLY A 94 -9.98 -15.42 5.65
C GLY A 94 -10.00 -13.89 5.88
N ALA A 95 -10.58 -13.44 6.99
CA ALA A 95 -10.59 -12.02 7.38
C ALA A 95 -9.16 -11.46 7.58
N PHE A 96 -8.25 -12.24 8.20
CA PHE A 96 -6.84 -11.89 8.32
C PHE A 96 -6.16 -11.77 6.94
N VAL A 97 -6.38 -12.71 6.04
CA VAL A 97 -5.80 -12.67 4.68
C VAL A 97 -6.30 -11.45 3.91
N VAL A 98 -7.61 -11.20 3.91
CA VAL A 98 -8.24 -10.07 3.20
C VAL A 98 -7.76 -8.73 3.75
N SER A 99 -7.57 -8.60 5.08
CA SER A 99 -7.17 -7.33 5.70
C SER A 99 -5.65 -7.14 5.75
N PHE A 100 -4.88 -8.12 6.19
CA PHE A 100 -3.44 -7.99 6.43
C PHE A 100 -2.61 -8.36 5.21
N VAL A 101 -2.80 -9.58 4.67
CA VAL A 101 -1.95 -10.08 3.58
C VAL A 101 -2.16 -9.25 2.31
N ALA A 102 -3.39 -8.88 1.99
CA ALA A 102 -3.69 -8.03 0.85
C ALA A 102 -2.92 -6.71 0.88
N ARG A 103 -2.84 -6.04 2.05
CA ARG A 103 -2.15 -4.75 2.19
C ARG A 103 -0.63 -4.86 2.17
N VAL A 104 -0.08 -5.92 2.73
CA VAL A 104 1.36 -6.20 2.62
C VAL A 104 1.75 -6.41 1.15
N LEU A 105 0.96 -7.21 0.43
CA LEU A 105 1.16 -7.44 -1.00
C LEU A 105 0.95 -6.18 -1.83
N GLU A 106 -0.04 -5.36 -1.51
CA GLU A 106 -0.27 -4.05 -2.13
C GLU A 106 1.01 -3.19 -2.08
N GLY A 107 1.53 -2.95 -0.88
CA GLY A 107 2.71 -2.09 -0.71
C GLY A 107 3.97 -2.67 -1.36
N LEU A 108 4.15 -3.99 -1.30
CA LEU A 108 5.27 -4.69 -1.95
C LEU A 108 5.17 -4.59 -3.47
N CYS A 109 4.03 -4.96 -4.05
CA CYS A 109 3.81 -4.97 -5.49
C CYS A 109 3.84 -3.55 -6.08
N ALA A 110 3.27 -2.56 -5.39
CA ALA A 110 3.33 -1.15 -5.81
C ALA A 110 4.78 -0.67 -5.99
N ALA A 111 5.66 -0.99 -5.03
CA ALA A 111 7.08 -0.64 -5.13
C ALA A 111 7.81 -1.41 -6.25
N LEU A 112 7.49 -2.69 -6.44
CA LEU A 112 8.08 -3.49 -7.52
C LEU A 112 7.67 -2.96 -8.90
N ILE A 113 6.38 -2.65 -9.09
CA ILE A 113 5.85 -2.05 -10.32
C ILE A 113 6.51 -0.69 -10.57
N PHE A 114 6.60 0.16 -9.55
CA PHE A 114 7.26 1.45 -9.68
C PHE A 114 8.74 1.31 -10.09
N ASN A 115 9.47 0.38 -9.50
CA ASN A 115 10.85 0.09 -9.88
C ASN A 115 10.97 -0.44 -11.32
N ALA A 116 10.02 -1.27 -11.78
CA ALA A 116 9.96 -1.75 -13.15
C ALA A 116 9.67 -0.61 -14.14
N LEU A 117 8.71 0.26 -13.83
CA LEU A 117 8.39 1.44 -14.63
C LEU A 117 9.59 2.38 -14.81
N ARG A 118 10.35 2.61 -13.73
CA ARG A 118 11.56 3.44 -13.79
C ARG A 118 12.67 2.83 -14.65
N LYS A 119 12.79 1.51 -14.64
CA LYS A 119 13.74 0.81 -15.53
C LYS A 119 13.32 0.93 -16.99
N ALA A 120 12.02 0.82 -17.26
CA ALA A 120 11.46 0.91 -18.61
C ALA A 120 11.49 2.35 -19.17
N MET A 121 11.24 3.36 -18.31
CA MET A 121 11.11 4.76 -18.71
C MET A 121 12.02 5.69 -17.90
N PRO A 122 13.36 5.60 -17.99
CA PRO A 122 14.29 6.34 -17.12
C PRO A 122 14.23 7.86 -17.30
N LYS A 123 13.78 8.34 -18.46
CA LYS A 123 13.67 9.79 -18.78
C LYS A 123 12.32 10.41 -18.38
N LYS A 124 11.31 9.61 -18.00
CA LYS A 124 9.94 10.06 -17.71
C LYS A 124 9.58 9.86 -16.23
N GLU A 125 10.41 10.36 -15.32
CA GLU A 125 10.21 10.14 -13.87
C GLU A 125 8.86 10.65 -13.35
N LYS A 126 8.38 11.80 -13.85
CA LYS A 126 7.05 12.34 -13.49
C LYS A 126 5.93 11.37 -13.84
N LEU A 127 5.98 10.79 -15.05
CA LEU A 127 4.99 9.82 -15.51
C LEU A 127 5.05 8.53 -14.67
N CYS A 128 6.24 8.04 -14.35
CA CYS A 128 6.41 6.88 -13.46
C CYS A 128 5.79 7.11 -12.08
N CYS A 129 5.96 8.32 -11.50
CA CYS A 129 5.36 8.65 -10.20
C CYS A 129 3.83 8.67 -10.27
N VAL A 130 3.25 9.27 -11.31
CA VAL A 130 1.78 9.30 -11.47
C VAL A 130 1.22 7.88 -11.65
N ILE A 131 1.81 7.09 -12.54
CA ILE A 131 1.37 5.70 -12.76
C ILE A 131 1.54 4.87 -11.46
N GLY A 132 2.67 4.98 -10.78
CA GLY A 132 2.91 4.27 -9.52
C GLY A 132 1.92 4.66 -8.42
N ALA A 133 1.57 5.95 -8.31
CA ALA A 133 0.59 6.45 -7.36
C ALA A 133 -0.83 5.92 -7.64
N ILE A 134 -1.21 5.77 -8.90
CA ILE A 134 -2.51 5.20 -9.29
C ILE A 134 -2.49 3.67 -9.15
N CYS A 135 -1.39 3.02 -9.47
CA CYS A 135 -1.27 1.56 -9.35
C CYS A 135 -1.47 1.07 -7.91
N THR A 136 -1.07 1.85 -6.90
CA THR A 136 -1.20 1.44 -5.49
C THR A 136 -2.66 1.19 -5.09
N PRO A 137 -3.60 2.14 -5.20
CA PRO A 137 -4.99 1.89 -4.85
C PRO A 137 -5.69 0.90 -5.80
N VAL A 138 -5.26 0.80 -7.06
CA VAL A 138 -5.73 -0.26 -7.96
C VAL A 138 -5.36 -1.63 -7.42
N LEU A 139 -4.12 -1.83 -6.99
CA LEU A 139 -3.67 -3.07 -6.36
C LEU A 139 -4.43 -3.35 -5.06
N ASN A 140 -4.67 -2.32 -4.24
CA ASN A 140 -5.48 -2.46 -3.04
C ASN A 140 -6.86 -3.03 -3.37
N THR A 141 -7.56 -2.43 -4.34
CA THR A 141 -8.89 -2.87 -4.77
C THR A 141 -8.85 -4.31 -5.32
N VAL A 142 -7.93 -4.61 -6.21
CA VAL A 142 -7.82 -5.94 -6.85
C VAL A 142 -7.50 -7.03 -5.83
N LEU A 143 -6.52 -6.80 -4.95
CA LEU A 143 -6.12 -7.79 -3.95
C LEU A 143 -7.20 -7.97 -2.87
N PHE A 144 -7.76 -6.87 -2.36
CA PHE A 144 -8.80 -6.92 -1.35
C PHE A 144 -10.05 -7.63 -1.87
N MET A 145 -10.56 -7.21 -3.02
CA MET A 145 -11.75 -7.81 -3.63
C MET A 145 -11.49 -9.23 -4.12
N GLY A 146 -10.30 -9.51 -4.66
CA GLY A 146 -9.91 -10.85 -5.08
C GLY A 146 -9.94 -11.84 -3.91
N PHE A 147 -9.32 -11.49 -2.77
CA PHE A 147 -9.36 -12.34 -1.59
C PHE A 147 -10.76 -12.37 -0.94
N LEU A 148 -11.51 -11.28 -0.96
CA LEU A 148 -12.88 -11.26 -0.46
C LEU A 148 -13.77 -12.24 -1.23
N VAL A 149 -13.72 -12.21 -2.54
CA VAL A 149 -14.48 -13.16 -3.37
C VAL A 149 -13.98 -14.59 -3.16
N LEU A 150 -12.65 -14.79 -3.10
CA LEU A 150 -12.08 -16.13 -2.93
C LEU A 150 -12.53 -16.82 -1.63
N PHE A 151 -12.55 -16.08 -0.51
CA PHE A 151 -12.84 -16.65 0.82
C PHE A 151 -14.30 -16.49 1.26
N PHE A 152 -15.03 -15.50 0.74
CA PHE A 152 -16.31 -15.08 1.30
C PHE A 152 -17.44 -14.96 0.28
N TYR A 153 -17.21 -15.23 -1.01
CA TYR A 153 -18.28 -15.09 -2.02
C TYR A 153 -19.54 -15.89 -1.66
N ASN A 154 -19.36 -17.09 -1.12
CA ASN A 154 -20.47 -18.00 -0.78
C ASN A 154 -21.04 -17.76 0.63
N CYS A 155 -20.59 -16.76 1.39
CA CYS A 155 -21.17 -16.47 2.69
C CYS A 155 -22.47 -15.67 2.55
N ASP A 156 -23.42 -15.90 3.46
CA ASP A 156 -24.77 -15.30 3.41
C ASP A 156 -24.72 -13.76 3.36
N TYR A 157 -23.81 -13.15 4.09
CA TYR A 157 -23.66 -11.70 4.11
C TYR A 157 -23.29 -11.13 2.72
N VAL A 158 -22.32 -11.74 2.03
CA VAL A 158 -21.86 -11.30 0.71
C VAL A 158 -22.92 -11.61 -0.34
N GLN A 159 -23.60 -12.75 -0.25
CA GLN A 159 -24.69 -13.11 -1.17
C GLN A 159 -25.90 -12.17 -1.03
N ASN A 160 -26.30 -11.82 0.20
CA ASN A 160 -27.36 -10.85 0.44
C ASN A 160 -26.99 -9.47 -0.11
N LEU A 161 -25.73 -9.05 0.07
CA LEU A 161 -25.24 -7.79 -0.47
C LEU A 161 -25.20 -7.82 -2.02
N ALA A 162 -24.78 -8.93 -2.61
CA ALA A 162 -24.79 -9.12 -4.07
C ALA A 162 -26.21 -9.06 -4.65
N GLN A 163 -27.19 -9.69 -4.01
CA GLN A 163 -28.59 -9.61 -4.40
C GLN A 163 -29.15 -8.20 -4.28
N THR A 164 -28.84 -7.50 -3.19
CA THR A 164 -29.26 -6.09 -2.97
C THR A 164 -28.71 -5.17 -4.06
N LEU A 165 -27.49 -5.42 -4.53
CA LEU A 165 -26.86 -4.66 -5.61
C LEU A 165 -27.29 -5.12 -7.02
N GLY A 166 -28.06 -6.21 -7.13
CA GLY A 166 -28.46 -6.79 -8.40
C GLY A 166 -27.32 -7.47 -9.17
N ALA A 167 -26.28 -7.91 -8.47
CA ALA A 167 -25.14 -8.57 -9.08
C ALA A 167 -25.46 -10.01 -9.43
N THR A 168 -25.27 -10.39 -10.71
CA THR A 168 -25.52 -11.75 -11.22
C THR A 168 -24.29 -12.65 -11.14
N ASN A 169 -23.11 -12.06 -10.97
CA ASN A 169 -21.83 -12.77 -10.86
C ASN A 169 -20.82 -12.02 -10.00
N ALA A 170 -19.72 -12.69 -9.60
CA ALA A 170 -18.69 -12.13 -8.74
C ALA A 170 -18.04 -10.87 -9.31
N PHE A 171 -17.81 -10.81 -10.62
CA PHE A 171 -17.23 -9.63 -11.28
C PHE A 171 -18.17 -8.43 -11.21
N MET A 172 -19.45 -8.62 -11.51
CA MET A 172 -20.47 -7.57 -11.42
C MET A 172 -20.63 -7.09 -9.97
N PHE A 173 -20.55 -7.99 -8.99
CA PHE A 173 -20.55 -7.64 -7.57
C PHE A 173 -19.39 -6.69 -7.21
N ILE A 174 -18.17 -6.99 -7.65
CA ILE A 174 -17.00 -6.13 -7.43
C ILE A 174 -17.23 -4.75 -8.04
N VAL A 175 -17.66 -4.69 -9.31
CA VAL A 175 -17.87 -3.42 -10.03
C VAL A 175 -18.94 -2.58 -9.37
N LEU A 176 -20.06 -3.16 -8.97
CA LEU A 176 -21.16 -2.46 -8.33
C LEU A 176 -20.83 -2.02 -6.90
N LEU A 177 -20.10 -2.86 -6.16
CA LEU A 177 -19.76 -2.57 -4.78
C LEU A 177 -18.71 -1.44 -4.66
N VAL A 178 -17.69 -1.44 -5.51
CA VAL A 178 -16.49 -0.59 -5.32
C VAL A 178 -16.25 0.38 -6.48
N GLY A 179 -16.96 0.24 -7.60
CA GLY A 179 -16.60 0.92 -8.86
C GLY A 179 -16.44 2.44 -8.74
N VAL A 180 -17.45 3.15 -8.23
CA VAL A 180 -17.39 4.62 -8.11
C VAL A 180 -16.38 5.06 -7.06
N GLN A 181 -16.35 4.37 -5.91
CA GLN A 181 -15.42 4.64 -4.82
C GLN A 181 -13.97 4.43 -5.26
N ALA A 182 -13.69 3.33 -5.97
CA ALA A 182 -12.35 3.01 -6.47
C ALA A 182 -11.82 4.13 -7.38
N VAL A 183 -12.63 4.63 -8.31
CA VAL A 183 -12.23 5.71 -9.24
C VAL A 183 -11.85 6.96 -8.45
N ILE A 184 -12.64 7.36 -7.46
CA ILE A 184 -12.36 8.53 -6.61
C ILE A 184 -11.06 8.32 -5.83
N GLU A 185 -10.87 7.15 -5.22
CA GLU A 185 -9.65 6.79 -4.50
C GLU A 185 -8.41 6.83 -5.40
N TRP A 186 -8.51 6.31 -6.62
CA TRP A 186 -7.42 6.32 -7.60
C TRP A 186 -7.02 7.74 -8.00
N LEU A 187 -8.00 8.61 -8.23
CA LEU A 187 -7.75 10.02 -8.58
C LEU A 187 -7.09 10.77 -7.42
N ILE A 188 -7.62 10.66 -6.21
CA ILE A 188 -7.08 11.35 -5.05
C ILE A 188 -5.67 10.84 -4.73
N CYS A 189 -5.47 9.52 -4.68
CA CYS A 189 -4.16 8.94 -4.43
C CYS A 189 -3.17 9.32 -5.54
N GLY A 190 -3.59 9.27 -6.81
CA GLY A 190 -2.78 9.69 -7.95
C GLY A 190 -2.28 11.12 -7.83
N VAL A 191 -3.14 12.05 -7.46
CA VAL A 191 -2.77 13.47 -7.28
C VAL A 191 -1.90 13.66 -6.03
N VAL A 192 -2.36 13.22 -4.86
CA VAL A 192 -1.70 13.50 -3.58
C VAL A 192 -0.36 12.78 -3.47
N ALA A 193 -0.32 11.47 -3.76
CA ALA A 193 0.93 10.71 -3.68
C ALA A 193 1.96 11.20 -4.70
N SER A 194 1.54 11.56 -5.93
CA SER A 194 2.45 12.14 -6.92
C SER A 194 2.99 13.50 -6.49
N ALA A 195 2.11 14.37 -5.98
CA ALA A 195 2.49 15.72 -5.53
C ALA A 195 3.54 15.68 -4.39
N VAL A 196 3.45 14.68 -3.51
CA VAL A 196 4.43 14.50 -2.41
C VAL A 196 5.69 13.76 -2.90
N THR A 197 5.53 12.70 -3.68
CA THR A 197 6.67 11.86 -4.12
C THR A 197 7.63 12.61 -5.04
N LEU A 198 7.12 13.42 -5.95
CA LEU A 198 7.96 14.14 -6.93
C LEU A 198 8.99 15.08 -6.27
N PRO A 199 8.62 16.00 -5.36
CA PRO A 199 9.60 16.88 -4.71
C PRO A 199 10.55 16.11 -3.79
N VAL A 200 10.08 15.09 -3.06
CA VAL A 200 10.93 14.27 -2.19
C VAL A 200 12.01 13.57 -3.01
N ARG A 201 11.66 12.94 -4.10
CA ARG A 201 12.61 12.27 -4.99
C ARG A 201 13.57 13.24 -5.69
N LYS A 202 13.07 14.40 -6.14
CA LYS A 202 13.91 15.45 -6.74
C LYS A 202 14.97 15.95 -5.74
N TYR A 203 14.58 16.11 -4.48
CA TYR A 203 15.49 16.47 -3.39
C TYR A 203 16.54 15.38 -3.15
N GLU A 204 16.13 14.11 -3.12
CA GLU A 204 17.05 12.97 -2.93
C GLU A 204 18.09 12.87 -4.04
N LEU A 205 17.67 12.97 -5.29
CA LEU A 205 18.56 12.94 -6.45
C LEU A 205 19.55 14.13 -6.47
N ARG A 206 19.12 15.30 -6.00
CA ARG A 206 19.97 16.49 -5.92
C ARG A 206 21.00 16.38 -4.80
N THR A 207 20.61 15.83 -3.66
CA THR A 207 21.45 15.76 -2.46
C THR A 207 22.43 14.58 -2.51
N TYR A 208 22.07 13.49 -3.20
CA TYR A 208 22.88 12.27 -3.30
C TYR A 208 23.00 11.79 -4.75
N PRO A 209 23.74 12.50 -5.62
CA PRO A 209 23.84 12.17 -7.05
C PRO A 209 24.53 10.82 -7.33
N LYS A 210 25.25 10.25 -6.35
CA LYS A 210 25.92 8.94 -6.45
C LYS A 210 25.07 7.76 -5.94
N ALA A 211 23.90 7.99 -5.36
CA ALA A 211 22.95 6.93 -5.09
C ALA A 211 22.28 6.53 -6.41
N SER A 212 22.99 5.71 -7.19
CA SER A 212 22.52 5.21 -8.48
C SER A 212 21.13 4.58 -8.33
N PRO A 213 20.20 4.89 -9.25
CA PRO A 213 18.83 4.36 -9.21
C PRO A 213 18.71 2.85 -9.52
N LYS A 214 19.84 2.11 -9.55
CA LYS A 214 19.88 0.68 -9.94
C LYS A 214 19.35 -0.28 -8.88
N THR A 215 19.25 0.14 -7.61
CA THR A 215 18.69 -0.69 -6.53
C THR A 215 17.85 0.17 -5.61
N GLY A 216 16.55 -0.03 -5.66
CA GLY A 216 15.57 0.66 -4.82
C GLY A 216 15.68 0.35 -3.32
N VAL A 217 16.83 -0.13 -2.84
CA VAL A 217 17.06 -0.41 -1.42
C VAL A 217 18.56 -0.36 -1.10
N PRO A 218 19.08 0.72 -0.50
CA PRO A 218 20.42 0.67 0.08
C PRO A 218 20.56 -0.40 1.16
N PHE A 219 19.46 -0.83 1.76
CA PHE A 219 19.42 -1.84 2.82
C PHE A 219 19.58 -3.29 2.29
N LEU A 220 18.94 -3.69 1.20
CA LEU A 220 19.10 -5.03 0.62
C LEU A 220 20.49 -5.25 0.02
N HIS A 221 21.11 -4.21 -0.55
CA HIS A 221 22.50 -4.29 -1.01
C HIS A 221 23.49 -4.43 0.16
N ALA A 222 23.14 -3.91 1.34
CA ALA A 222 23.95 -4.08 2.54
C ALA A 222 23.84 -5.50 3.12
N ILE A 223 22.68 -6.15 3.01
CA ILE A 223 22.48 -7.54 3.47
C ILE A 223 23.13 -8.54 2.51
N CYS A 224 23.05 -8.32 1.18
CA CYS A 224 23.71 -9.20 0.19
C CYS A 224 25.23 -9.07 0.17
N GLN A 225 25.84 -8.00 0.69
CA GLN A 225 27.29 -7.84 0.77
C GLN A 225 27.91 -8.41 2.05
N THR A 226 27.11 -8.87 3.01
CA THR A 226 27.58 -9.71 4.12
C THR A 226 27.60 -11.19 3.69
N GLY A 227 28.26 -11.50 2.58
CA GLY A 227 28.68 -12.84 2.24
C GLY A 227 29.74 -13.34 3.24
N PRO A 228 29.98 -14.65 3.33
CA PRO A 228 30.61 -15.29 4.47
C PRO A 228 31.98 -14.68 4.78
N ILE A 229 32.18 -14.45 6.08
CA ILE A 229 33.45 -14.09 6.66
C ILE A 229 34.49 -15.11 6.18
N LYS A 230 35.41 -14.68 5.31
CA LYS A 230 36.61 -15.45 5.04
C LYS A 230 37.33 -15.66 6.38
N LYS A 231 37.30 -16.90 6.85
CA LYS A 231 38.19 -17.36 7.91
C LYS A 231 39.63 -17.11 7.43
N MET A 232 40.35 -16.31 8.17
CA MET A 232 41.79 -16.48 8.33
C MET A 232 42.03 -17.33 9.54
#